data_6a693dcee96c6aa2a33c2eebf74a328e
#
_entry.id   6a693dcee96c6aa2a33c2eebf74a328e
#
_cell.length_a   1.000
_cell.length_b   1.000
_cell.length_c   1.000
_cell.angle_alpha   90.00
_cell.angle_beta   90.00
_cell.angle_gamma   90.00
#
_symmetry.space_group_name_H-M   'P 1'
#
loop_
_entity.id
_entity.type
_entity.pdbx_description
1 polymer ?
#
loop_
_entity_poly.entity_id
_entity_poly.type
_entity_poly.pdbx_seq_one_letter_code
_entity_poly.pdbx_strand_id
1 'polypeptide(L)'
;MPFHATALPPCMHPLEWRQRLPAPCFTAAECAGGYAGVLDRPHAKAMRPNPVLILAAILSLFLPVLPAHAAAPPARAGHFVDRELVHEGRRYPYAVFVPSSTHQAPLPVVLFLHGSGERGSDGQAQATAGLGNWLRRNMDAFPALVVFPQVPRGEEWMGSNARMALAALDAASAEFGGDPARTYATGMSMGGYGTWEVALAAPQRFAALVPVCGGVKPPRAERPTLFLTAVAGEADPYTALASRLKHVPAWLFHGARDDLVPAEDDRRLHRAAQAVGADFRYTEYPDGNHNAWDATYSDAAMWAWLFAQRR
;
A
#
# COMPACT_ATOMS: atom_id res chain seq x y z
N MET A 1 -11.45 24.69 -42.30
CA MET A 1 -10.46 23.64 -42.12
C MET A 1 -10.90 22.81 -40.93
N PRO A 2 -11.15 21.49 -41.06
CA PRO A 2 -11.68 20.66 -39.96
C PRO A 2 -10.56 20.16 -39.09
N PHE A 3 -10.75 20.26 -37.75
CA PHE A 3 -9.88 19.67 -36.73
C PHE A 3 -10.10 18.15 -36.71
N HIS A 4 -9.03 17.40 -36.84
CA HIS A 4 -8.99 15.96 -36.64
C HIS A 4 -9.10 15.64 -35.14
N ALA A 5 -10.14 14.92 -34.78
CA ALA A 5 -10.28 14.29 -33.47
C ALA A 5 -9.40 13.03 -33.45
N THR A 6 -8.38 13.01 -32.62
CA THR A 6 -7.62 11.81 -32.27
C THR A 6 -8.40 10.98 -31.27
N ALA A 7 -8.74 9.77 -31.66
CA ALA A 7 -9.46 8.78 -30.83
C ALA A 7 -8.58 8.33 -29.64
N LEU A 8 -9.18 8.27 -28.46
CA LEU A 8 -8.61 7.66 -27.27
C LEU A 8 -8.55 6.13 -27.44
N PRO A 9 -7.50 5.44 -26.96
CA PRO A 9 -7.43 3.99 -27.00
C PRO A 9 -8.44 3.34 -26.04
N PRO A 10 -8.94 2.13 -26.35
CA PRO A 10 -9.96 1.44 -25.55
C PRO A 10 -9.43 1.00 -24.18
N CYS A 11 -10.32 1.02 -23.18
CA CYS A 11 -10.10 0.54 -21.82
C CYS A 11 -9.57 -0.89 -21.80
N MET A 12 -8.41 -1.09 -21.22
CA MET A 12 -7.82 -2.42 -20.99
C MET A 12 -8.56 -3.20 -19.91
N HIS A 13 -8.76 -4.49 -20.14
CA HIS A 13 -9.44 -5.43 -19.23
C HIS A 13 -8.58 -5.75 -18.00
N PRO A 14 -9.16 -5.99 -16.79
CA PRO A 14 -8.42 -6.16 -15.52
C PRO A 14 -7.45 -7.33 -15.42
N LEU A 15 -7.32 -8.16 -16.45
CA LEU A 15 -6.49 -9.38 -16.43
C LEU A 15 -5.05 -9.20 -16.97
N GLU A 16 -4.70 -8.05 -17.54
CA GLU A 16 -3.40 -7.90 -18.24
C GLU A 16 -2.20 -7.51 -17.38
N TRP A 17 -2.40 -7.11 -16.13
CA TRP A 17 -1.28 -6.70 -15.28
C TRP A 17 -0.52 -7.85 -14.59
N ARG A 18 -0.96 -9.11 -14.76
CA ARG A 18 -0.24 -10.30 -14.27
C ARG A 18 1.05 -10.62 -15.03
N GLN A 19 1.35 -9.94 -16.14
CA GLN A 19 2.42 -10.37 -17.07
C GLN A 19 3.67 -9.48 -17.13
N ARG A 20 3.85 -8.49 -16.25
CA ARG A 20 5.01 -7.58 -16.32
C ARG A 20 5.83 -7.48 -15.03
N LEU A 21 6.18 -8.63 -14.45
CA LEU A 21 7.31 -8.69 -13.53
C LEU A 21 8.36 -9.62 -14.13
N PRO A 22 9.65 -9.26 -14.17
CA PRO A 22 10.70 -10.11 -14.71
C PRO A 22 10.92 -11.33 -13.82
N ALA A 23 10.83 -12.53 -14.39
CA ALA A 23 11.18 -13.78 -13.73
C ALA A 23 12.70 -13.94 -13.67
N PRO A 24 13.27 -14.56 -12.61
CA PRO A 24 14.67 -14.93 -12.59
C PRO A 24 14.91 -16.14 -13.51
N CYS A 25 15.97 -16.05 -14.32
CA CYS A 25 16.45 -17.12 -15.16
C CYS A 25 16.95 -18.30 -14.33
N PHE A 26 16.37 -19.49 -14.55
CA PHE A 26 17.02 -20.76 -14.26
C PHE A 26 17.16 -21.53 -15.57
N THR A 27 18.39 -21.84 -15.92
CA THR A 27 18.74 -22.73 -17.02
C THR A 27 18.60 -24.17 -16.57
N ALA A 28 17.75 -24.94 -17.23
CA ALA A 28 17.74 -26.40 -17.18
C ALA A 28 18.30 -26.91 -18.49
N ALA A 29 19.33 -27.73 -18.43
CA ALA A 29 19.87 -28.45 -19.57
C ALA A 29 19.07 -29.72 -19.82
N GLU A 30 18.48 -29.82 -21.01
CA GLU A 30 17.94 -31.04 -21.59
C GLU A 30 19.08 -31.90 -22.11
N CYS A 31 18.94 -33.24 -22.00
CA CYS A 31 19.33 -34.14 -23.05
C CYS A 31 18.51 -35.42 -22.98
N ALA A 32 17.71 -35.60 -23.99
CA ALA A 32 17.03 -36.84 -24.32
C ALA A 32 17.92 -37.71 -25.22
N GLY A 33 17.74 -39.00 -25.19
CA GLY A 33 18.35 -39.92 -26.19
C GLY A 33 18.01 -41.38 -25.87
N GLY A 34 16.92 -41.87 -26.42
CA GLY A 34 16.61 -43.29 -26.44
C GLY A 34 17.23 -43.99 -27.63
N TYR A 35 17.52 -45.30 -27.48
CA TYR A 35 17.43 -46.27 -28.57
C TYR A 35 17.22 -47.70 -28.00
N ALA A 36 16.28 -48.44 -28.56
CA ALA A 36 16.01 -49.82 -28.36
C ALA A 36 16.82 -50.72 -29.32
N GLY A 37 17.13 -51.95 -28.94
CA GLY A 37 17.71 -52.98 -29.81
C GLY A 37 18.07 -54.22 -29.02
N VAL A 38 17.23 -55.18 -28.95
CA VAL A 38 17.08 -56.57 -29.44
C VAL A 38 18.30 -57.49 -29.25
N LEU A 39 18.08 -58.52 -28.41
CA LEU A 39 18.47 -59.96 -28.44
C LEU A 39 19.89 -60.34 -28.92
N ASP A 40 20.67 -61.03 -28.09
CA ASP A 40 20.97 -62.45 -28.34
C ASP A 40 21.60 -63.15 -27.12
N ARG A 41 21.21 -64.43 -26.86
CA ARG A 41 21.90 -65.38 -25.97
C ARG A 41 22.77 -66.28 -26.83
N PRO A 42 23.96 -66.74 -26.38
CA PRO A 42 24.05 -68.11 -25.98
C PRO A 42 25.09 -68.51 -24.90
N HIS A 43 24.78 -69.61 -24.29
CA HIS A 43 25.61 -70.68 -23.74
C HIS A 43 26.46 -70.50 -22.49
N ALA A 44 26.04 -71.28 -21.50
CA ALA A 44 26.72 -71.66 -20.28
C ALA A 44 27.99 -72.48 -20.53
N LYS A 45 29.08 -72.14 -19.78
CA LYS A 45 30.11 -73.14 -19.41
C LYS A 45 30.36 -73.06 -17.92
N ALA A 46 30.11 -74.17 -17.25
CA ALA A 46 30.43 -74.35 -15.85
C ALA A 46 31.95 -74.40 -15.62
N MET A 47 32.43 -73.64 -14.60
CA MET A 47 33.72 -73.83 -14.02
C MET A 47 33.63 -73.88 -12.51
N ARG A 48 34.39 -74.89 -11.94
CA ARG A 48 34.40 -75.33 -10.54
C ARG A 48 34.93 -74.25 -9.56
N PRO A 49 34.54 -74.32 -8.27
CA PRO A 49 34.91 -73.34 -7.28
C PRO A 49 36.31 -73.54 -6.71
N ASN A 50 37.10 -72.52 -6.61
CA ASN A 50 38.29 -72.44 -5.74
C ASN A 50 37.92 -71.70 -4.44
N PRO A 51 38.35 -72.25 -3.28
CA PRO A 51 38.04 -71.62 -2.00
C PRO A 51 39.12 -70.59 -1.63
N VAL A 52 38.82 -69.33 -1.75
CA VAL A 52 39.65 -68.25 -1.18
C VAL A 52 38.74 -67.27 -0.44
N LEU A 53 38.90 -67.29 0.87
CA LEU A 53 38.60 -66.26 1.87
C LEU A 53 37.50 -65.25 1.54
N ILE A 54 36.35 -65.46 2.20
CA ILE A 54 35.27 -64.50 2.35
C ILE A 54 35.74 -63.45 3.37
N LEU A 55 36.24 -62.30 2.93
CA LEU A 55 36.30 -61.11 3.74
C LEU A 55 35.06 -60.29 3.43
N ALA A 56 34.01 -60.47 4.26
CA ALA A 56 32.78 -59.67 4.16
C ALA A 56 33.07 -58.22 4.55
N ALA A 57 33.37 -57.38 3.58
CA ALA A 57 33.30 -55.94 3.72
C ALA A 57 31.83 -55.53 3.76
N ILE A 58 31.28 -55.32 4.95
CA ILE A 58 29.99 -54.66 5.14
C ILE A 58 30.23 -53.17 4.79
N LEU A 59 30.05 -52.86 3.51
CA LEU A 59 29.97 -51.45 3.08
C LEU A 59 28.56 -50.94 3.42
N SER A 60 28.42 -50.39 4.63
CA SER A 60 27.24 -49.68 5.07
C SER A 60 27.03 -48.47 4.11
N LEU A 61 26.10 -48.59 3.19
CA LEU A 61 25.62 -47.47 2.39
C LEU A 61 24.93 -46.45 3.35
N PHE A 62 25.70 -45.52 3.85
CA PHE A 62 25.14 -44.28 4.39
C PHE A 62 24.59 -43.47 3.20
N LEU A 63 23.35 -43.74 2.82
CA LEU A 63 22.58 -42.81 2.02
C LEU A 63 22.32 -41.56 2.91
N PRO A 64 22.77 -40.38 2.51
CA PRO A 64 22.40 -39.17 3.25
C PRO A 64 20.87 -39.05 3.16
N VAL A 65 20.20 -39.18 4.32
CA VAL A 65 18.79 -38.81 4.45
C VAL A 65 18.74 -37.31 4.22
N LEU A 66 18.40 -36.91 2.99
CA LEU A 66 18.09 -35.51 2.69
C LEU A 66 16.94 -35.10 3.62
N PRO A 67 17.10 -34.02 4.39
CA PRO A 67 16.00 -33.55 5.22
C PRO A 67 14.81 -33.29 4.30
N ALA A 68 13.68 -33.96 4.57
CA ALA A 68 12.43 -33.66 3.91
C ALA A 68 12.16 -32.17 4.08
N HIS A 69 12.20 -31.42 3.00
CA HIS A 69 11.78 -30.02 3.02
C HIS A 69 10.32 -30.03 3.47
N ALA A 70 10.06 -29.63 4.69
CA ALA A 70 8.70 -29.38 5.15
C ALA A 70 8.09 -28.39 4.16
N ALA A 71 6.98 -28.77 3.53
CA ALA A 71 6.24 -27.86 2.65
C ALA A 71 5.96 -26.58 3.43
N ALA A 72 6.29 -25.44 2.82
CA ALA A 72 5.99 -24.17 3.44
C ALA A 72 4.48 -24.11 3.75
N PRO A 73 4.08 -23.59 4.91
CA PRO A 73 2.67 -23.45 5.24
C PRO A 73 1.95 -22.67 4.13
N PRO A 74 0.67 -22.99 3.85
CA PRO A 74 -0.07 -22.28 2.80
C PRO A 74 -0.06 -20.78 3.07
N ALA A 75 0.06 -19.99 2.02
CA ALA A 75 0.07 -18.54 2.12
C ALA A 75 -1.23 -18.06 2.78
N ARG A 76 -1.10 -17.23 3.82
CA ARG A 76 -2.25 -16.61 4.49
C ARG A 76 -2.69 -15.41 3.65
N ALA A 77 -3.99 -15.34 3.34
CA ALA A 77 -4.60 -14.20 2.63
C ALA A 77 -4.46 -12.88 3.41
N GLY A 78 -4.56 -11.78 2.72
CA GLY A 78 -4.68 -10.47 3.36
C GLY A 78 -5.90 -10.40 4.29
N HIS A 79 -5.79 -9.72 5.42
CA HIS A 79 -6.86 -9.67 6.42
C HIS A 79 -6.80 -8.41 7.28
N PHE A 80 -7.92 -8.07 7.89
CA PHE A 80 -8.00 -7.00 8.87
C PHE A 80 -7.82 -7.55 10.29
N VAL A 81 -7.17 -6.76 11.15
CA VAL A 81 -7.04 -7.01 12.58
C VAL A 81 -7.41 -5.75 13.35
N ASP A 82 -8.16 -5.93 14.45
CA ASP A 82 -8.55 -4.84 15.32
C ASP A 82 -7.49 -4.64 16.41
N ARG A 83 -7.21 -3.39 16.73
CA ARG A 83 -6.25 -2.97 17.74
C ARG A 83 -6.81 -1.82 18.57
N GLU A 84 -6.18 -1.59 19.70
CA GLU A 84 -6.46 -0.44 20.57
C GLU A 84 -5.14 0.15 21.02
N LEU A 85 -5.07 1.47 21.10
CA LEU A 85 -3.98 2.17 21.77
C LEU A 85 -4.50 3.11 22.84
N VAL A 86 -3.66 3.40 23.83
CA VAL A 86 -3.88 4.47 24.78
C VAL A 86 -3.01 5.66 24.39
N HIS A 87 -3.63 6.79 24.09
CA HIS A 87 -2.95 8.02 23.75
C HIS A 87 -3.48 9.17 24.62
N GLU A 88 -2.58 9.87 25.30
CA GLU A 88 -2.94 10.96 26.23
C GLU A 88 -4.06 10.55 27.23
N GLY A 89 -3.98 9.34 27.77
CA GLY A 89 -4.92 8.79 28.75
C GLY A 89 -6.28 8.32 28.19
N ARG A 90 -6.51 8.42 26.89
CA ARG A 90 -7.74 7.98 26.22
C ARG A 90 -7.49 6.73 25.36
N ARG A 91 -8.47 5.82 25.32
CA ARG A 91 -8.43 4.63 24.45
C ARG A 91 -8.96 4.98 23.06
N TYR A 92 -8.25 4.49 22.05
CA TYR A 92 -8.60 4.66 20.64
C TYR A 92 -8.53 3.32 19.92
N PRO A 93 -9.67 2.80 19.47
CA PRO A 93 -9.67 1.62 18.62
C PRO A 93 -9.16 2.00 17.22
N TYR A 94 -8.44 1.08 16.59
CA TYR A 94 -8.00 1.22 15.20
C TYR A 94 -7.96 -0.15 14.52
N ALA A 95 -8.08 -0.16 13.20
CA ALA A 95 -7.92 -1.38 12.41
C ALA A 95 -6.60 -1.36 11.64
N VAL A 96 -6.05 -2.53 11.38
CA VAL A 96 -4.88 -2.70 10.52
C VAL A 96 -5.21 -3.74 9.46
N PHE A 97 -5.03 -3.39 8.19
CA PHE A 97 -4.96 -4.38 7.13
C PHE A 97 -3.54 -4.92 7.03
N VAL A 98 -3.41 -6.25 7.18
CA VAL A 98 -2.15 -6.98 7.04
C VAL A 98 -2.17 -7.69 5.69
N PRO A 99 -1.19 -7.43 4.79
CA PRO A 99 -1.18 -8.04 3.48
C PRO A 99 -0.97 -9.56 3.53
N SER A 100 -1.18 -10.24 2.41
CA SER A 100 -0.90 -11.67 2.26
C SER A 100 0.54 -12.01 2.69
N SER A 101 0.73 -13.18 3.30
CA SER A 101 2.05 -13.67 3.70
C SER A 101 3.02 -13.95 2.53
N THR A 102 2.56 -13.79 1.28
CA THR A 102 3.44 -13.76 0.10
C THR A 102 4.29 -12.48 0.04
N HIS A 103 3.87 -11.42 0.74
CA HIS A 103 4.62 -10.18 0.89
C HIS A 103 5.47 -10.25 2.16
N GLN A 104 6.76 -10.01 2.04
CA GLN A 104 7.71 -10.13 3.15
C GLN A 104 8.07 -8.75 3.73
N ALA A 105 8.30 -8.70 5.04
CA ALA A 105 8.83 -7.51 5.70
C ALA A 105 10.27 -7.19 5.20
N PRO A 106 10.68 -5.90 5.21
CA PRO A 106 9.89 -4.75 5.67
C PRO A 106 8.80 -4.35 4.66
N LEU A 107 7.57 -4.17 5.15
CA LEU A 107 6.38 -3.88 4.32
C LEU A 107 6.17 -2.38 4.11
N PRO A 108 5.75 -1.92 2.92
CA PRO A 108 5.24 -0.55 2.78
C PRO A 108 4.08 -0.31 3.76
N VAL A 109 3.95 0.90 4.28
CA VAL A 109 2.91 1.25 5.25
C VAL A 109 2.11 2.45 4.74
N VAL A 110 0.80 2.36 4.76
CA VAL A 110 -0.13 3.44 4.42
C VAL A 110 -0.94 3.81 5.65
N LEU A 111 -0.85 5.05 6.11
CA LEU A 111 -1.76 5.62 7.08
C LEU A 111 -2.98 6.15 6.32
N PHE A 112 -4.16 5.60 6.59
CA PHE A 112 -5.42 6.06 6.01
C PHE A 112 -6.25 6.84 7.01
N LEU A 113 -6.64 8.05 6.65
CA LEU A 113 -7.44 8.95 7.46
C LEU A 113 -8.86 9.09 6.86
N HIS A 114 -9.86 8.67 7.63
CA HIS A 114 -11.25 8.61 7.20
C HIS A 114 -11.92 9.99 7.10
N GLY A 115 -13.07 10.05 6.45
CA GLY A 115 -13.92 11.23 6.37
C GLY A 115 -14.75 11.48 7.64
N SER A 116 -15.58 12.50 7.60
CA SER A 116 -16.42 12.89 8.75
C SER A 116 -17.48 11.85 9.12
N GLY A 117 -17.90 11.02 8.17
CA GLY A 117 -18.93 10.00 8.35
C GLY A 117 -18.50 8.81 9.22
N GLU A 118 -17.21 8.52 9.24
CA GLU A 118 -16.64 7.34 9.89
C GLU A 118 -16.10 7.63 11.30
N ARG A 119 -16.38 8.82 11.84
CA ARG A 119 -16.07 9.17 13.23
C ARG A 119 -16.78 8.23 14.20
N GLY A 120 -16.11 7.85 15.27
CA GLY A 120 -16.69 6.96 16.27
C GLY A 120 -15.69 6.46 17.29
N SER A 121 -16.07 5.34 17.90
CA SER A 121 -15.24 4.59 18.86
C SER A 121 -15.50 3.09 18.75
N ASP A 122 -16.05 2.65 17.62
CA ASP A 122 -16.34 1.24 17.36
C ASP A 122 -15.17 0.47 16.75
N GLY A 123 -14.15 1.18 16.25
CA GLY A 123 -12.98 0.59 15.59
C GLY A 123 -13.27 -0.03 14.22
N GLN A 124 -14.48 0.15 13.66
CA GLN A 124 -14.94 -0.54 12.46
C GLN A 124 -15.28 0.42 11.32
N ALA A 125 -16.05 1.49 11.57
CA ALA A 125 -16.58 2.37 10.55
C ALA A 125 -15.49 2.93 9.63
N GLN A 126 -14.33 3.32 10.16
CA GLN A 126 -13.20 3.88 9.42
C GLN A 126 -12.59 2.91 8.38
N ALA A 127 -12.78 1.61 8.54
CA ALA A 127 -12.29 0.59 7.61
C ALA A 127 -13.37 0.09 6.65
N THR A 128 -14.56 0.72 6.60
CA THR A 128 -15.68 0.32 5.73
C THR A 128 -15.93 1.28 4.57
N ALA A 129 -15.26 2.43 4.54
CA ALA A 129 -15.38 3.45 3.49
C ALA A 129 -14.04 3.73 2.80
N GLY A 130 -14.07 4.37 1.66
CA GLY A 130 -12.89 4.76 0.90
C GLY A 130 -11.93 3.61 0.64
N LEU A 131 -10.68 3.77 1.08
CA LEU A 131 -9.64 2.74 0.92
C LEU A 131 -10.03 1.40 1.56
N GLY A 132 -10.69 1.40 2.73
CA GLY A 132 -11.08 0.16 3.40
C GLY A 132 -12.08 -0.66 2.58
N ASN A 133 -13.05 0.00 1.95
CA ASN A 133 -14.00 -0.64 1.04
C ASN A 133 -13.32 -1.18 -0.24
N TRP A 134 -12.38 -0.42 -0.80
CA TRP A 134 -11.60 -0.87 -1.96
C TRP A 134 -10.72 -2.06 -1.62
N LEU A 135 -10.04 -2.06 -0.46
CA LEU A 135 -9.17 -3.15 0.00
C LEU A 135 -9.93 -4.47 0.16
N ARG A 136 -11.17 -4.45 0.68
CA ARG A 136 -11.98 -5.68 0.85
C ARG A 136 -12.18 -6.44 -0.48
N ARG A 137 -12.09 -5.75 -1.62
CA ARG A 137 -12.16 -6.35 -2.96
C ARG A 137 -10.80 -6.69 -3.56
N ASN A 138 -9.70 -6.28 -2.90
CA ASN A 138 -8.32 -6.41 -3.42
C ASN A 138 -7.34 -7.00 -2.39
N MET A 139 -7.84 -7.72 -1.38
CA MET A 139 -7.09 -8.14 -0.20
C MET A 139 -5.83 -8.96 -0.52
N ASP A 140 -5.92 -9.87 -1.50
CA ASP A 140 -4.81 -10.78 -1.83
C ASP A 140 -3.71 -10.10 -2.67
N ALA A 141 -4.06 -9.03 -3.37
CA ALA A 141 -3.15 -8.35 -4.29
C ALA A 141 -2.46 -7.12 -3.67
N PHE A 142 -2.98 -6.57 -2.58
CA PHE A 142 -2.45 -5.33 -2.02
C PHE A 142 -1.21 -5.58 -1.16
N PRO A 143 -0.05 -4.93 -1.45
CA PRO A 143 1.24 -5.34 -0.91
C PRO A 143 1.64 -4.61 0.38
N ALA A 144 0.81 -3.73 0.94
CA ALA A 144 1.18 -2.85 2.04
C ALA A 144 0.32 -3.06 3.28
N LEU A 145 0.89 -2.80 4.45
CA LEU A 145 0.13 -2.54 5.67
C LEU A 145 -0.73 -1.30 5.49
N VAL A 146 -1.97 -1.31 5.98
CA VAL A 146 -2.77 -0.08 6.06
C VAL A 146 -3.28 0.10 7.48
N VAL A 147 -3.03 1.26 8.05
CA VAL A 147 -3.43 1.62 9.42
C VAL A 147 -4.63 2.56 9.33
N PHE A 148 -5.72 2.19 9.99
CA PHE A 148 -7.00 2.88 10.02
C PHE A 148 -7.32 3.35 11.44
N PRO A 149 -6.74 4.47 11.94
CA PRO A 149 -7.17 5.04 13.20
C PRO A 149 -8.58 5.64 13.09
N GLN A 150 -9.27 5.81 14.21
CA GLN A 150 -10.61 6.40 14.24
C GLN A 150 -10.66 7.63 15.14
N VAL A 151 -11.13 8.75 14.57
CA VAL A 151 -11.38 10.00 15.32
C VAL A 151 -12.73 9.91 16.02
N PRO A 152 -12.84 10.32 17.28
CA PRO A 152 -14.09 10.36 18.00
C PRO A 152 -15.15 11.29 17.36
N ARG A 153 -16.42 11.04 17.69
CA ARG A 153 -17.53 11.87 17.22
C ARG A 153 -17.32 13.33 17.61
N GLY A 154 -17.57 14.23 16.67
CA GLY A 154 -17.45 15.68 16.87
C GLY A 154 -16.03 16.24 16.82
N GLU A 155 -15.02 15.40 16.60
CA GLU A 155 -13.62 15.82 16.53
C GLU A 155 -13.07 15.76 15.09
N GLU A 156 -11.91 16.41 14.84
CA GLU A 156 -11.22 16.49 13.54
C GLU A 156 -9.82 15.88 13.64
N TRP A 157 -9.16 15.67 12.49
CA TRP A 157 -7.77 15.20 12.40
C TRP A 157 -6.76 16.29 12.73
N MET A 158 -6.84 16.88 13.92
CA MET A 158 -5.93 17.93 14.36
C MET A 158 -5.46 17.67 15.80
N GLY A 159 -4.39 18.37 16.21
CA GLY A 159 -3.88 18.34 17.59
C GLY A 159 -3.62 16.91 18.09
N SER A 160 -4.31 16.50 19.18
CA SER A 160 -4.17 15.18 19.78
C SER A 160 -4.55 14.04 18.82
N ASN A 161 -5.58 14.22 17.98
CA ASN A 161 -6.02 13.18 17.04
C ASN A 161 -4.99 12.94 15.92
N ALA A 162 -4.30 13.98 15.44
CA ALA A 162 -3.19 13.81 14.50
C ALA A 162 -2.03 13.05 15.15
N ARG A 163 -1.69 13.37 16.41
CA ARG A 163 -0.66 12.63 17.15
C ARG A 163 -1.08 11.20 17.46
N MET A 164 -2.35 10.96 17.79
CA MET A 164 -2.91 9.63 17.96
C MET A 164 -2.79 8.79 16.69
N ALA A 165 -3.08 9.36 15.51
CA ALA A 165 -2.93 8.66 14.24
C ALA A 165 -1.47 8.27 13.97
N LEU A 166 -0.51 9.14 14.30
CA LEU A 166 0.92 8.83 14.22
C LEU A 166 1.32 7.74 15.21
N ALA A 167 0.79 7.76 16.42
CA ALA A 167 1.04 6.72 17.42
C ALA A 167 0.48 5.35 16.98
N ALA A 168 -0.71 5.31 16.37
CA ALA A 168 -1.27 4.09 15.79
C ALA A 168 -0.42 3.56 14.63
N LEU A 169 0.09 4.46 13.78
CA LEU A 169 1.02 4.14 12.69
C LEU A 169 2.31 3.52 13.23
N ASP A 170 2.89 4.09 14.30
CA ASP A 170 4.11 3.58 14.92
C ASP A 170 3.90 2.20 15.54
N ALA A 171 2.81 2.01 16.29
CA ALA A 171 2.46 0.74 16.90
C ALA A 171 2.26 -0.37 15.86
N ALA A 172 1.49 -0.10 14.81
CA ALA A 172 1.26 -1.07 13.73
C ALA A 172 2.55 -1.36 12.95
N SER A 173 3.37 -0.35 12.66
CA SER A 173 4.64 -0.54 11.95
C SER A 173 5.60 -1.42 12.75
N ALA A 174 5.67 -1.23 14.07
CA ALA A 174 6.51 -2.05 14.96
C ALA A 174 6.00 -3.49 15.04
N GLU A 175 4.68 -3.69 15.14
CA GLU A 175 4.07 -5.02 15.28
C GLU A 175 4.19 -5.86 14.00
N PHE A 176 3.98 -5.25 12.84
CA PHE A 176 3.86 -5.97 11.57
C PHE A 176 5.05 -5.80 10.62
N GLY A 177 6.15 -5.18 11.06
CA GLY A 177 7.37 -5.06 10.27
C GLY A 177 7.27 -4.03 9.15
N GLY A 178 6.71 -2.84 9.44
CA GLY A 178 6.62 -1.74 8.49
C GLY A 178 7.96 -1.13 8.12
N ASP A 179 8.11 -0.71 6.86
CA ASP A 179 9.31 -0.04 6.33
C ASP A 179 9.23 1.47 6.60
N PRO A 180 10.08 2.03 7.46
CA PRO A 180 10.08 3.47 7.74
C PRO A 180 10.44 4.32 6.52
N ALA A 181 11.17 3.77 5.54
CA ALA A 181 11.50 4.46 4.30
C ALA A 181 10.36 4.43 3.28
N ARG A 182 9.37 3.57 3.45
CA ARG A 182 8.19 3.43 2.59
C ARG A 182 6.91 3.58 3.41
N THR A 183 6.81 4.70 4.11
CA THR A 183 5.62 5.08 4.89
C THR A 183 4.91 6.24 4.20
N TYR A 184 3.63 6.09 3.96
CA TYR A 184 2.80 7.02 3.19
C TYR A 184 1.57 7.43 4.00
N ALA A 185 0.97 8.58 3.67
CA ALA A 185 -0.31 8.98 4.23
C ALA A 185 -1.31 9.32 3.11
N THR A 186 -2.55 8.91 3.30
CA THR A 186 -3.69 9.24 2.44
C THR A 186 -4.94 9.40 3.29
N GLY A 187 -5.90 10.13 2.79
CA GLY A 187 -7.20 10.28 3.46
C GLY A 187 -8.20 10.98 2.56
N MET A 188 -9.46 10.82 2.87
CA MET A 188 -10.57 11.38 2.10
C MET A 188 -11.32 12.45 2.87
N SER A 189 -11.77 13.53 2.20
CA SER A 189 -12.59 14.59 2.81
C SER A 189 -11.90 15.18 4.06
N MET A 190 -12.50 15.09 5.23
CA MET A 190 -11.85 15.41 6.51
C MET A 190 -10.46 14.76 6.65
N GLY A 191 -10.30 13.52 6.18
CA GLY A 191 -9.02 12.81 6.16
C GLY A 191 -8.04 13.35 5.13
N GLY A 192 -8.51 14.02 4.07
CA GLY A 192 -7.67 14.77 3.14
C GLY A 192 -6.97 15.96 3.85
N TYR A 193 -7.71 16.71 4.68
CA TYR A 193 -7.12 17.69 5.60
C TYR A 193 -6.17 17.00 6.59
N GLY A 194 -6.61 15.88 7.16
CA GLY A 194 -5.82 15.09 8.10
C GLY A 194 -4.49 14.62 7.53
N THR A 195 -4.44 14.31 6.24
CA THR A 195 -3.20 13.92 5.55
C THR A 195 -2.15 15.02 5.63
N TRP A 196 -2.56 16.27 5.45
CA TRP A 196 -1.68 17.42 5.62
C TRP A 196 -1.33 17.68 7.10
N GLU A 197 -2.32 17.54 8.02
CA GLU A 197 -2.08 17.74 9.46
C GLU A 197 -1.04 16.78 10.01
N VAL A 198 -1.13 15.46 9.70
CA VAL A 198 -0.13 14.49 10.17
C VAL A 198 1.23 14.71 9.52
N ALA A 199 1.26 15.16 8.26
CA ALA A 199 2.52 15.48 7.59
C ALA A 199 3.18 16.73 8.18
N LEU A 200 2.40 17.77 8.50
CA LEU A 200 2.92 18.99 9.18
C LEU A 200 3.36 18.69 10.61
N ALA A 201 2.68 17.78 11.32
CA ALA A 201 3.07 17.34 12.67
C ALA A 201 4.35 16.49 12.67
N ALA A 202 4.63 15.75 11.58
CA ALA A 202 5.81 14.90 11.45
C ALA A 202 6.42 15.02 10.04
N PRO A 203 7.08 16.15 9.69
CA PRO A 203 7.49 16.47 8.32
C PRO A 203 8.48 15.48 7.69
N GLN A 204 9.22 14.73 8.51
CA GLN A 204 10.20 13.74 8.05
C GLN A 204 9.64 12.31 8.08
N ARG A 205 8.33 12.11 8.28
CA ARG A 205 7.75 10.78 8.48
C ARG A 205 7.39 10.07 7.20
N PHE A 206 6.90 10.79 6.20
CA PHE A 206 6.26 10.22 5.01
C PHE A 206 7.15 10.32 3.77
N ALA A 207 7.17 9.26 2.99
CA ALA A 207 7.82 9.21 1.68
C ALA A 207 6.97 9.89 0.60
N ALA A 208 5.64 9.87 0.73
CA ALA A 208 4.71 10.60 -0.11
C ALA A 208 3.32 10.73 0.52
N LEU A 209 2.50 11.64 -0.01
CA LEU A 209 1.16 11.96 0.46
C LEU A 209 0.14 11.85 -0.69
N VAL A 210 -1.07 11.35 -0.38
CA VAL A 210 -2.19 11.32 -1.32
C VAL A 210 -3.45 11.87 -0.62
N PRO A 211 -3.60 13.20 -0.48
CA PRO A 211 -4.83 13.81 0.01
C PRO A 211 -5.93 13.74 -1.07
N VAL A 212 -7.14 13.33 -0.70
CA VAL A 212 -8.28 13.19 -1.61
C VAL A 212 -9.43 14.07 -1.13
N CYS A 213 -9.95 14.95 -2.00
CA CYS A 213 -11.03 15.91 -1.75
C CYS A 213 -10.92 16.62 -0.40
N GLY A 214 -9.68 17.00 -0.06
CA GLY A 214 -9.35 17.76 1.14
C GLY A 214 -9.29 19.26 0.87
N GLY A 215 -8.60 19.99 1.76
CA GLY A 215 -8.37 21.42 1.59
C GLY A 215 -7.41 21.96 2.64
N VAL A 216 -7.29 23.28 2.66
CA VAL A 216 -6.41 24.04 3.56
C VAL A 216 -7.21 24.92 4.52
N LYS A 217 -8.27 25.55 4.01
CA LYS A 217 -9.17 26.44 4.75
C LYS A 217 -10.52 25.76 5.03
N PRO A 218 -11.33 26.30 5.96
CA PRO A 218 -12.70 25.82 6.13
C PRO A 218 -13.44 25.80 4.78
N PRO A 219 -14.07 24.67 4.41
CA PRO A 219 -14.70 24.54 3.09
C PRO A 219 -15.93 25.43 2.95
N ARG A 220 -16.60 25.75 4.07
CA ARG A 220 -17.81 26.56 4.15
C ARG A 220 -18.07 27.03 5.59
N ALA A 221 -18.98 27.98 5.75
CA ALA A 221 -19.28 28.59 7.06
C ALA A 221 -19.77 27.59 8.11
N GLU A 222 -20.46 26.53 7.69
CA GLU A 222 -21.01 25.48 8.56
C GLU A 222 -19.94 24.47 9.05
N ARG A 223 -18.72 24.57 8.53
CA ARG A 223 -17.58 23.72 8.91
C ARG A 223 -16.35 24.55 9.29
N PRO A 224 -16.49 25.51 10.23
CA PRO A 224 -15.42 26.45 10.59
C PRO A 224 -14.22 25.76 11.26
N THR A 225 -14.40 24.56 11.80
CA THR A 225 -13.35 23.80 12.51
C THR A 225 -12.49 22.94 11.59
N LEU A 226 -12.87 22.78 10.32
CA LEU A 226 -12.13 21.94 9.37
C LEU A 226 -11.14 22.80 8.56
N PHE A 227 -9.90 22.89 9.03
CA PHE A 227 -8.79 23.65 8.42
C PHE A 227 -7.44 23.10 8.89
N LEU A 228 -6.34 23.53 8.27
CA LEU A 228 -4.99 23.13 8.68
C LEU A 228 -4.46 24.06 9.77
N THR A 229 -4.27 23.48 10.96
CA THR A 229 -3.94 24.27 12.17
C THR A 229 -2.57 24.93 12.08
N ALA A 230 -1.58 24.21 11.56
CA ALA A 230 -0.19 24.69 11.53
C ALA A 230 0.04 25.87 10.57
N VAL A 231 -0.87 26.14 9.64
CA VAL A 231 -0.75 27.24 8.67
C VAL A 231 -1.89 28.24 8.74
N ALA A 232 -2.83 28.08 9.68
CA ALA A 232 -4.03 28.93 9.79
C ALA A 232 -3.72 30.42 10.03
N GLY A 233 -2.62 30.72 10.73
CA GLY A 233 -2.18 32.08 11.02
C GLY A 233 -1.30 32.74 9.94
N GLU A 234 -1.00 31.99 8.87
CA GLU A 234 -0.14 32.52 7.81
C GLU A 234 -0.90 33.46 6.87
N ALA A 235 -0.23 34.50 6.37
CA ALA A 235 -0.82 35.42 5.40
C ALA A 235 -1.27 34.69 4.12
N ASP A 236 -0.47 33.69 3.66
CA ASP A 236 -0.82 32.75 2.61
C ASP A 236 -0.57 31.32 3.08
N PRO A 237 -1.60 30.62 3.60
CA PRO A 237 -1.47 29.28 4.12
C PRO A 237 -1.14 28.25 3.05
N TYR A 238 -1.45 28.48 1.77
CA TYR A 238 -1.12 27.57 0.68
C TYR A 238 0.38 27.57 0.39
N THR A 239 0.97 28.76 0.27
CA THR A 239 2.43 28.89 0.11
C THR A 239 3.18 28.38 1.34
N ALA A 240 2.67 28.64 2.55
CA ALA A 240 3.26 28.14 3.79
C ALA A 240 3.25 26.62 3.86
N LEU A 241 2.12 25.96 3.53
CA LEU A 241 2.00 24.51 3.46
C LEU A 241 2.98 23.92 2.44
N ALA A 242 2.93 24.41 1.20
CA ALA A 242 3.79 23.93 0.13
C ALA A 242 5.28 24.08 0.46
N SER A 243 5.68 25.20 1.08
CA SER A 243 7.08 25.45 1.48
C SER A 243 7.54 24.51 2.60
N ARG A 244 6.69 24.27 3.62
CA ARG A 244 7.02 23.39 4.77
C ARG A 244 7.17 21.94 4.35
N LEU A 245 6.39 21.48 3.39
CA LEU A 245 6.36 20.09 2.92
C LEU A 245 6.97 19.90 1.52
N LYS A 246 7.69 20.88 0.99
CA LYS A 246 8.26 20.82 -0.37
C LYS A 246 9.19 19.61 -0.62
N HIS A 247 9.74 19.02 0.42
CA HIS A 247 10.60 17.84 0.37
C HIS A 247 9.83 16.51 0.34
N VAL A 248 8.49 16.55 0.49
CA VAL A 248 7.63 15.36 0.48
C VAL A 248 6.76 15.39 -0.78
N PRO A 249 6.96 14.50 -1.75
CA PRO A 249 6.10 14.40 -2.92
C PRO A 249 4.63 14.20 -2.53
N ALA A 250 3.71 14.88 -3.21
CA ALA A 250 2.28 14.71 -2.99
C ALA A 250 1.52 14.59 -4.31
N TRP A 251 0.43 13.82 -4.30
CA TRP A 251 -0.49 13.76 -5.42
C TRP A 251 -1.92 13.99 -4.92
N LEU A 252 -2.45 15.18 -5.21
CA LEU A 252 -3.77 15.63 -4.82
C LEU A 252 -4.82 15.14 -5.82
N PHE A 253 -5.98 14.72 -5.32
CA PHE A 253 -7.10 14.28 -6.14
C PHE A 253 -8.39 14.96 -5.69
N HIS A 254 -9.17 15.50 -6.65
CA HIS A 254 -10.42 16.19 -6.34
C HIS A 254 -11.46 16.00 -7.44
N GLY A 255 -12.74 16.08 -7.07
CA GLY A 255 -13.83 16.17 -8.04
C GLY A 255 -14.12 17.64 -8.41
N ALA A 256 -14.20 17.96 -9.71
CA ALA A 256 -14.45 19.33 -10.16
C ALA A 256 -15.83 19.87 -9.74
N ARG A 257 -16.79 18.97 -9.48
CA ARG A 257 -18.17 19.26 -9.05
C ARG A 257 -18.41 18.97 -7.57
N ASP A 258 -17.34 18.99 -6.76
CA ASP A 258 -17.46 18.80 -5.32
C ASP A 258 -18.19 19.98 -4.69
N ASP A 259 -19.37 19.70 -4.12
CA ASP A 259 -20.27 20.68 -3.47
C ASP A 259 -20.10 20.73 -1.92
N LEU A 260 -19.25 19.84 -1.36
CA LEU A 260 -18.97 19.77 0.07
C LEU A 260 -17.64 20.41 0.44
N VAL A 261 -16.60 20.14 -0.32
CA VAL A 261 -15.26 20.75 -0.21
C VAL A 261 -14.88 21.26 -1.60
N PRO A 262 -14.87 22.60 -1.82
CA PRO A 262 -14.57 23.13 -3.13
C PRO A 262 -13.16 22.79 -3.64
N ALA A 263 -13.06 22.31 -4.88
CA ALA A 263 -11.79 21.95 -5.52
C ALA A 263 -10.84 23.15 -5.68
N GLU A 264 -11.35 24.38 -5.53
CA GLU A 264 -10.53 25.59 -5.64
C GLU A 264 -9.40 25.64 -4.60
N ASP A 265 -9.60 25.04 -3.42
CA ASP A 265 -8.54 24.98 -2.40
C ASP A 265 -7.33 24.16 -2.91
N ASP A 266 -7.55 23.00 -3.49
CA ASP A 266 -6.48 22.18 -4.05
C ASP A 266 -5.87 22.80 -5.32
N ARG A 267 -6.66 23.48 -6.15
CA ARG A 267 -6.14 24.25 -7.29
C ARG A 267 -5.18 25.35 -6.82
N ARG A 268 -5.53 26.07 -5.73
CA ARG A 268 -4.68 27.12 -5.14
C ARG A 268 -3.41 26.52 -4.55
N LEU A 269 -3.53 25.41 -3.82
CA LEU A 269 -2.39 24.72 -3.25
C LEU A 269 -1.44 24.20 -4.34
N HIS A 270 -1.97 23.64 -5.41
CA HIS A 270 -1.14 23.16 -6.54
C HIS A 270 -0.37 24.34 -7.19
N ARG A 271 -1.04 25.48 -7.43
CA ARG A 271 -0.35 26.71 -7.94
C ARG A 271 0.74 27.21 -6.99
N ALA A 272 0.46 27.23 -5.68
CA ALA A 272 1.43 27.63 -4.67
C ALA A 272 2.63 26.66 -4.63
N ALA A 273 2.37 25.36 -4.74
CA ALA A 273 3.41 24.33 -4.81
C ALA A 273 4.33 24.52 -6.02
N GLN A 274 3.76 24.78 -7.20
CA GLN A 274 4.54 25.10 -8.40
C GLN A 274 5.43 26.33 -8.18
N ALA A 275 4.89 27.38 -7.55
CA ALA A 275 5.64 28.61 -7.30
C ALA A 275 6.85 28.44 -6.37
N VAL A 276 6.77 27.50 -5.40
CA VAL A 276 7.89 27.21 -4.48
C VAL A 276 8.75 26.01 -4.93
N GLY A 277 8.42 25.37 -6.04
CA GLY A 277 9.14 24.21 -6.56
C GLY A 277 8.92 22.93 -5.74
N ALA A 278 7.73 22.73 -5.17
CA ALA A 278 7.32 21.50 -4.52
C ALA A 278 6.75 20.51 -5.55
N ASP A 279 7.06 19.20 -5.41
CA ASP A 279 6.52 18.14 -6.27
C ASP A 279 5.11 17.75 -5.80
N PHE A 280 4.15 18.65 -5.99
CA PHE A 280 2.74 18.40 -5.73
C PHE A 280 2.01 18.24 -7.06
N ARG A 281 1.61 17.01 -7.39
CA ARG A 281 0.79 16.68 -8.55
C ARG A 281 -0.67 16.95 -8.23
N TYR A 282 -1.46 17.22 -9.25
CA TYR A 282 -2.91 17.41 -9.11
C TYR A 282 -3.67 16.71 -10.22
N THR A 283 -4.67 15.92 -9.84
CA THR A 283 -5.65 15.33 -10.74
C THR A 283 -7.04 15.79 -10.32
N GLU A 284 -7.74 16.42 -11.25
CA GLU A 284 -9.13 16.83 -11.08
C GLU A 284 -10.01 15.98 -11.98
N TYR A 285 -11.01 15.32 -11.38
CA TYR A 285 -12.00 14.54 -12.15
C TYR A 285 -13.09 15.48 -12.66
N PRO A 286 -13.23 15.73 -13.97
CA PRO A 286 -14.11 16.78 -14.51
C PRO A 286 -15.59 16.60 -14.15
N ASP A 287 -16.04 15.35 -14.06
CA ASP A 287 -17.41 14.99 -13.68
C ASP A 287 -17.53 14.48 -12.23
N GLY A 288 -16.41 14.46 -11.49
CA GLY A 288 -16.35 13.98 -10.11
C GLY A 288 -17.04 14.95 -9.15
N ASN A 289 -17.80 14.38 -8.23
CA ASN A 289 -18.36 15.07 -7.07
C ASN A 289 -17.46 14.87 -5.85
N HIS A 290 -17.99 15.03 -4.62
CA HIS A 290 -17.22 14.81 -3.38
C HIS A 290 -16.62 13.39 -3.26
N ASN A 291 -17.25 12.37 -3.85
CA ASN A 291 -16.68 11.00 -3.90
C ASN A 291 -15.60 10.89 -4.99
N ALA A 292 -14.49 11.59 -4.82
CA ALA A 292 -13.30 11.41 -5.65
C ALA A 292 -12.48 10.17 -5.25
N TRP A 293 -12.65 9.64 -4.03
CA TRP A 293 -11.83 8.56 -3.47
C TRP A 293 -12.02 7.20 -4.15
N ASP A 294 -13.22 6.88 -4.65
CA ASP A 294 -13.45 5.61 -5.35
C ASP A 294 -12.62 5.54 -6.65
N ALA A 295 -12.60 6.62 -7.42
CA ALA A 295 -11.77 6.73 -8.61
C ALA A 295 -10.28 6.71 -8.25
N THR A 296 -9.87 7.48 -7.24
CA THR A 296 -8.47 7.59 -6.81
C THR A 296 -7.90 6.25 -6.32
N TYR A 297 -8.59 5.54 -5.42
CA TYR A 297 -8.09 4.26 -4.91
C TYR A 297 -8.19 3.11 -5.93
N SER A 298 -8.98 3.29 -6.98
CA SER A 298 -9.02 2.35 -8.11
C SER A 298 -7.96 2.66 -9.19
N ASP A 299 -7.23 3.76 -9.09
CA ASP A 299 -6.21 4.16 -10.05
C ASP A 299 -4.89 3.42 -9.78
N ALA A 300 -4.56 2.47 -10.66
CA ALA A 300 -3.30 1.72 -10.59
C ALA A 300 -2.06 2.61 -10.76
N ALA A 301 -2.16 3.72 -11.51
CA ALA A 301 -1.05 4.65 -11.71
C ALA A 301 -0.73 5.42 -10.42
N MET A 302 -1.75 5.78 -9.65
CA MET A 302 -1.56 6.39 -8.32
C MET A 302 -0.80 5.44 -7.38
N TRP A 303 -1.20 4.16 -7.29
CA TRP A 303 -0.51 3.19 -6.45
C TRP A 303 0.92 2.91 -6.92
N ALA A 304 1.15 2.78 -8.22
CA ALA A 304 2.49 2.58 -8.78
C ALA A 304 3.41 3.77 -8.46
N TRP A 305 2.89 5.01 -8.59
CA TRP A 305 3.63 6.21 -8.22
C TRP A 305 3.92 6.24 -6.72
N LEU A 306 2.91 5.97 -5.87
CA LEU A 306 3.05 6.04 -4.41
C LEU A 306 4.13 5.07 -3.92
N PHE A 307 4.07 3.81 -4.34
CA PHE A 307 5.02 2.78 -3.90
C PHE A 307 6.43 2.93 -4.50
N ALA A 308 6.60 3.75 -5.53
CA ALA A 308 7.91 4.13 -6.06
C ALA A 308 8.64 5.17 -5.19
N GLN A 309 7.91 5.90 -4.31
CA GLN A 309 8.51 6.92 -3.47
C GLN A 309 9.23 6.29 -2.28
N ARG A 310 10.38 6.85 -1.93
CA ARG A 310 11.16 6.47 -0.74
C ARG A 310 11.70 7.72 -0.07
N ARG A 311 11.80 7.65 1.25
CA ARG A 311 12.39 8.69 2.08
C ARG A 311 13.89 8.45 2.25
#